data_ea396313fb83360bff94a1f2ad9d5fe8
#
_entry.id   ea396313fb83360bff94a1f2ad9d5fe8
#
_cell.length_a   1.000
_cell.length_b   1.000
_cell.length_c   1.000
_cell.angle_alpha   90.00
_cell.angle_beta   90.00
_cell.angle_gamma   90.00
#
_symmetry.space_group_name_H-M   'P 1'
#
loop_
_entity.id
_entity.type
_entity.pdbx_description
1 polymer ?
#
loop_
_entity_poly.entity_id
_entity_poly.type
_entity_poly.pdbx_seq_one_letter_code
_entity_poly.pdbx_strand_id
1 'polypeptide(L)'
;MTPFYLFFGVLFIYIFKQNILETKIRKFFVIFFFFLFISPAIYLGVSFTNENKRTDYPGKEIARLVQNKWDNNFKNDIEIVVGDEWAAGNLSYHLNSRPKWVQTLRNKAVDIKANQGVIYAGNPQILKKVCPGVFGEIKPVGYCMIGTK
;
A
#
# COMPACT_ATOMS: atom_id res chain seq x y z
N MET A 1 7.02 16.11 1.57
CA MET A 1 8.27 16.61 0.94
C MET A 1 8.09 17.12 -0.50
N THR A 2 6.89 17.34 -0.97
CA THR A 2 6.56 17.79 -2.34
C THR A 2 6.77 19.27 -2.66
N PRO A 3 6.76 20.23 -1.72
CA PRO A 3 6.88 21.64 -2.11
C PRO A 3 8.27 22.04 -2.62
N PHE A 4 9.32 21.31 -2.28
CA PHE A 4 10.69 21.70 -2.64
C PHE A 4 10.96 21.61 -4.15
N TYR A 5 10.32 20.67 -4.85
CA TYR A 5 10.51 20.49 -6.29
C TYR A 5 9.86 21.59 -7.15
N LEU A 6 8.78 22.21 -6.67
CA LEU A 6 8.08 23.27 -7.38
C LEU A 6 8.95 24.53 -7.54
N PHE A 7 9.78 24.84 -6.55
CA PHE A 7 10.66 26.03 -6.59
C PHE A 7 11.99 25.75 -7.27
N PHE A 8 12.35 24.49 -7.52
CA PHE A 8 13.64 24.14 -8.11
C PHE A 8 13.83 24.73 -9.51
N GLY A 9 12.80 24.72 -10.33
CA GLY A 9 12.82 25.33 -11.67
C GLY A 9 13.04 26.83 -11.63
N VAL A 10 12.36 27.53 -10.72
CA VAL A 10 12.49 28.99 -10.54
C VAL A 10 13.88 29.32 -10.00
N LEU A 11 14.35 28.56 -9.01
CA LEU A 11 15.70 28.72 -8.46
C LEU A 11 16.78 28.51 -9.53
N PHE A 12 16.61 27.52 -10.40
CA PHE A 12 17.54 27.23 -11.48
C PHE A 12 17.63 28.38 -12.48
N ILE A 13 16.50 28.96 -12.89
CA ILE A 13 16.45 30.14 -13.77
C ILE A 13 17.13 31.34 -13.10
N TYR A 14 16.89 31.54 -11.81
CA TYR A 14 17.47 32.64 -11.04
C TYR A 14 19.00 32.52 -10.91
N ILE A 15 19.52 31.36 -10.56
CA ILE A 15 20.97 31.12 -10.39
C ILE A 15 21.71 31.25 -11.72
N PHE A 16 21.19 30.66 -12.79
CA PHE A 16 21.86 30.64 -14.10
C PHE A 16 21.59 31.87 -14.95
N LYS A 17 20.78 32.84 -14.48
CA LYS A 17 20.43 34.07 -15.20
C LYS A 17 20.08 33.82 -16.68
N GLN A 18 19.34 32.76 -16.96
CA GLN A 18 18.99 32.37 -18.30
C GLN A 18 18.03 33.38 -18.93
N ASN A 19 18.42 33.97 -20.07
CA ASN A 19 17.50 34.77 -20.90
C ASN A 19 16.50 33.84 -21.57
N ILE A 20 15.24 33.98 -21.18
CA ILE A 20 14.15 33.21 -21.75
C ILE A 20 13.69 33.85 -23.07
N LEU A 21 14.08 33.23 -24.18
CA LEU A 21 13.62 33.68 -25.52
C LEU A 21 12.18 33.18 -25.74
N GLU A 22 11.30 34.08 -26.25
CA GLU A 22 9.89 33.75 -26.54
C GLU A 22 9.71 32.52 -27.44
N THR A 23 10.59 32.36 -28.42
CA THR A 23 10.59 31.20 -29.33
C THR A 23 10.85 29.89 -28.63
N LYS A 24 11.65 29.91 -27.57
CA LYS A 24 11.91 28.69 -26.71
C LYS A 24 10.72 28.41 -25.82
N ILE A 25 10.05 29.44 -25.31
CA ILE A 25 8.82 29.29 -24.50
C ILE A 25 7.73 28.59 -25.33
N ARG A 26 7.50 28.99 -26.57
CA ARG A 26 6.50 28.35 -27.43
C ARG A 26 6.80 26.86 -27.65
N LYS A 27 8.06 26.50 -27.90
CA LYS A 27 8.49 25.10 -28.05
C LYS A 27 8.30 24.33 -26.75
N PHE A 28 8.61 24.94 -25.60
CA PHE A 28 8.40 24.36 -24.30
C PHE A 28 6.92 24.03 -24.05
N PHE A 29 6.01 24.96 -24.34
CA PHE A 29 4.58 24.71 -24.15
C PHE A 29 4.06 23.62 -25.08
N VAL A 30 4.52 23.50 -26.30
CA VAL A 30 4.14 22.40 -27.20
C VAL A 30 4.56 21.04 -26.60
N ILE A 31 5.79 20.93 -26.12
CA ILE A 31 6.30 19.70 -25.49
C ILE A 31 5.56 19.43 -24.19
N PHE A 32 5.33 20.46 -23.37
CA PHE A 32 4.62 20.33 -22.09
C PHE A 32 3.19 19.81 -22.28
N PHE A 33 2.42 20.40 -23.20
CA PHE A 33 1.07 19.95 -23.49
C PHE A 33 1.04 18.56 -24.12
N PHE A 34 2.02 18.23 -24.95
CA PHE A 34 2.16 16.86 -25.47
C PHE A 34 2.28 15.84 -24.35
N PHE A 35 3.19 16.06 -23.39
CA PHE A 35 3.33 15.15 -22.23
C PHE A 35 2.14 15.18 -21.28
N LEU A 36 1.52 16.35 -21.10
CA LEU A 36 0.33 16.51 -20.26
C LEU A 36 -0.84 15.64 -20.76
N PHE A 37 -1.03 15.52 -22.07
CA PHE A 37 -2.12 14.72 -22.64
C PHE A 37 -1.73 13.25 -22.85
N ILE A 38 -0.47 12.99 -23.20
CA ILE A 38 -0.01 11.63 -23.47
C ILE A 38 0.11 10.80 -22.17
N SER A 39 0.49 11.44 -21.07
CA SER A 39 0.64 10.76 -19.76
C SER A 39 -0.67 10.13 -19.26
N PRO A 40 -1.82 10.84 -19.21
CA PRO A 40 -3.10 10.24 -18.86
C PRO A 40 -3.54 9.15 -19.87
N ALA A 41 -3.28 9.36 -21.16
CA ALA A 41 -3.64 8.39 -22.19
C ALA A 41 -2.88 7.07 -22.04
N ILE A 42 -1.56 7.13 -21.76
CA ILE A 42 -0.77 5.94 -21.45
C ILE A 42 -1.26 5.29 -20.17
N TYR A 43 -1.55 6.09 -19.13
CA TYR A 43 -2.08 5.56 -17.87
C TYR A 43 -3.41 4.83 -18.08
N LEU A 44 -4.32 5.40 -18.87
CA LEU A 44 -5.58 4.75 -19.24
C LEU A 44 -5.33 3.44 -19.99
N GLY A 45 -4.45 3.43 -21.00
CA GLY A 45 -4.11 2.21 -21.74
C GLY A 45 -3.54 1.12 -20.84
N VAL A 46 -2.58 1.44 -19.99
CA VAL A 46 -2.04 0.51 -18.98
C VAL A 46 -3.14 0.11 -17.98
N SER A 47 -4.09 1.03 -17.70
CA SER A 47 -5.20 0.76 -16.81
C SER A 47 -6.16 -0.31 -17.32
N PHE A 48 -6.40 -0.41 -18.59
CA PHE A 48 -7.26 -1.45 -19.16
C PHE A 48 -6.57 -2.81 -19.31
N THR A 49 -5.23 -2.84 -19.35
CA THR A 49 -4.47 -4.07 -19.57
C THR A 49 -4.03 -4.80 -18.30
N ASN A 50 -3.94 -4.10 -17.16
CA ASN A 50 -3.49 -4.68 -15.90
C ASN A 50 -4.65 -4.91 -14.93
N GLU A 51 -4.97 -6.17 -14.63
CA GLU A 51 -6.04 -6.57 -13.71
C GLU A 51 -5.70 -6.42 -12.21
N ASN A 52 -4.41 -6.29 -11.85
CA ASN A 52 -3.95 -6.29 -10.44
C ASN A 52 -3.28 -4.96 -10.04
N LYS A 53 -4.02 -3.87 -10.13
CA LYS A 53 -3.47 -2.56 -9.71
C LYS A 53 -3.64 -2.32 -8.23
N ARG A 54 -2.67 -1.59 -7.66
CA ARG A 54 -2.77 -1.11 -6.28
C ARG A 54 -3.99 -0.21 -6.05
N THR A 55 -4.45 0.51 -7.08
CA THR A 55 -5.65 1.37 -7.03
C THR A 55 -6.95 0.59 -6.92
N ASP A 56 -6.99 -0.64 -7.43
CA ASP A 56 -8.19 -1.48 -7.47
C ASP A 56 -8.18 -2.54 -6.36
N TYR A 57 -7.32 -2.36 -5.36
CA TYR A 57 -7.21 -3.30 -4.24
C TYR A 57 -8.50 -3.30 -3.41
N PRO A 58 -9.24 -4.41 -3.36
CA PRO A 58 -10.53 -4.49 -2.69
C PRO A 58 -10.36 -4.64 -1.17
N GLY A 59 -9.70 -3.67 -0.53
CA GLY A 59 -9.30 -3.74 0.89
C GLY A 59 -10.47 -4.00 1.84
N LYS A 60 -11.64 -3.40 1.58
CA LYS A 60 -12.84 -3.60 2.40
C LYS A 60 -13.39 -5.02 2.29
N GLU A 61 -13.38 -5.60 1.09
CA GLU A 61 -13.87 -6.97 0.87
C GLU A 61 -12.91 -7.99 1.49
N ILE A 62 -11.61 -7.79 1.30
CA ILE A 62 -10.56 -8.61 1.92
C ILE A 62 -10.68 -8.58 3.43
N ALA A 63 -10.83 -7.39 4.03
CA ALA A 63 -10.99 -7.26 5.48
C ALA A 63 -12.24 -7.99 5.98
N ARG A 64 -13.36 -7.95 5.25
CA ARG A 64 -14.58 -8.69 5.59
C ARG A 64 -14.34 -10.21 5.56
N LEU A 65 -13.65 -10.72 4.55
CA LEU A 65 -13.34 -12.14 4.44
C LEU A 65 -12.39 -12.61 5.56
N VAL A 66 -11.39 -11.79 5.87
CA VAL A 66 -10.45 -12.03 6.98
C VAL A 66 -11.17 -11.99 8.33
N GLN A 67 -12.03 -10.98 8.55
CA GLN A 67 -12.83 -10.86 9.77
C GLN A 67 -13.75 -12.08 9.97
N ASN A 68 -14.50 -12.46 8.95
CA ASN A 68 -15.37 -13.65 9.02
C ASN A 68 -14.58 -14.93 9.36
N LYS A 69 -13.40 -15.07 8.77
CA LYS A 69 -12.53 -16.21 9.07
C LYS A 69 -11.97 -16.15 10.48
N TRP A 70 -11.67 -14.96 10.99
CA TRP A 70 -11.26 -14.75 12.39
C TRP A 70 -12.37 -15.13 13.36
N ASP A 71 -13.56 -14.58 13.18
CA ASP A 71 -14.72 -14.78 14.07
C ASP A 71 -15.16 -16.26 14.15
N ASN A 72 -14.93 -17.02 13.06
CA ASN A 72 -15.21 -18.46 13.03
C ASN A 72 -14.17 -19.32 13.79
N ASN A 73 -12.98 -18.80 14.06
CA ASN A 73 -11.88 -19.57 14.65
C ASN A 73 -11.45 -19.07 16.03
N PHE A 74 -11.69 -17.79 16.35
CA PHE A 74 -11.20 -17.16 17.56
C PHE A 74 -12.29 -16.34 18.25
N LYS A 75 -12.16 -16.18 19.58
CA LYS A 75 -13.12 -15.43 20.42
C LYS A 75 -12.62 -14.03 20.80
N ASN A 76 -11.32 -13.80 20.74
CA ASN A 76 -10.72 -12.52 21.07
C ASN A 76 -10.69 -11.57 19.86
N ASP A 77 -10.58 -10.28 20.12
CA ASP A 77 -10.44 -9.27 19.08
C ASP A 77 -9.08 -9.29 18.41
N ILE A 78 -9.03 -8.82 17.16
CA ILE A 78 -7.78 -8.59 16.45
C ILE A 78 -7.16 -7.30 16.97
N GLU A 79 -5.99 -7.38 17.61
CA GLU A 79 -5.30 -6.25 18.21
C GLU A 79 -4.13 -5.76 17.36
N ILE A 80 -3.46 -6.66 16.64
CA ILE A 80 -2.24 -6.37 15.89
C ILE A 80 -2.31 -6.98 14.49
N VAL A 81 -1.92 -6.19 13.48
CA VAL A 81 -1.67 -6.68 12.12
C VAL A 81 -0.22 -6.40 11.75
N VAL A 82 0.52 -7.45 11.41
CA VAL A 82 1.94 -7.40 11.07
C VAL A 82 2.11 -7.65 9.57
N GLY A 83 2.87 -6.81 8.90
CA GLY A 83 3.14 -6.99 7.47
C GLY A 83 3.59 -5.71 6.79
N ASP A 84 3.57 -5.72 5.44
CA ASP A 84 3.87 -4.55 4.66
C ASP A 84 2.80 -3.46 4.78
N GLU A 85 3.16 -2.24 4.40
CA GLU A 85 2.28 -1.08 4.47
C GLU A 85 1.02 -1.27 3.64
N TRP A 86 1.12 -1.96 2.51
CA TRP A 86 0.01 -2.11 1.58
C TRP A 86 -1.00 -3.16 2.05
N ALA A 87 -0.58 -4.39 2.26
CA ALA A 87 -1.49 -5.48 2.63
C ALA A 87 -1.95 -5.36 4.10
N ALA A 88 -1.00 -5.21 5.02
CA ALA A 88 -1.29 -5.15 6.45
C ALA A 88 -1.88 -3.79 6.87
N GLY A 89 -1.43 -2.69 6.27
CA GLY A 89 -1.96 -1.36 6.54
C GLY A 89 -3.41 -1.21 6.09
N ASN A 90 -3.74 -1.64 4.86
CA ASN A 90 -5.13 -1.65 4.38
C ASN A 90 -6.03 -2.57 5.22
N LEU A 91 -5.51 -3.75 5.58
CA LEU A 91 -6.26 -4.68 6.44
C LEU A 91 -6.57 -4.05 7.80
N SER A 92 -5.57 -3.48 8.46
CA SER A 92 -5.73 -2.78 9.74
C SER A 92 -6.75 -1.65 9.67
N TYR A 93 -6.77 -0.89 8.58
CA TYR A 93 -7.71 0.22 8.38
C TYR A 93 -9.16 -0.23 8.23
N HIS A 94 -9.40 -1.37 7.55
CA HIS A 94 -10.74 -1.84 7.21
C HIS A 94 -11.33 -2.85 8.20
N LEU A 95 -10.53 -3.46 9.09
CA LEU A 95 -11.02 -4.35 10.15
C LEU A 95 -11.85 -3.59 11.19
N ASN A 96 -12.85 -4.28 11.77
CA ASN A 96 -13.79 -3.68 12.73
C ASN A 96 -13.10 -3.15 13.99
N SER A 97 -12.16 -3.92 14.55
CA SER A 97 -11.39 -3.56 15.75
C SER A 97 -10.33 -2.49 15.52
N ARG A 98 -10.04 -2.13 14.26
CA ARG A 98 -8.97 -1.23 13.86
C ARG A 98 -7.63 -1.52 14.55
N PRO A 99 -7.09 -2.71 14.37
CA PRO A 99 -5.90 -3.18 15.06
C PRO A 99 -4.69 -2.32 14.72
N LYS A 100 -3.72 -2.32 15.63
CA LYS A 100 -2.46 -1.60 15.40
C LYS A 100 -1.66 -2.27 14.28
N TRP A 101 -1.34 -1.50 13.23
CA TRP A 101 -0.42 -1.97 12.19
C TRP A 101 1.03 -1.89 12.65
N VAL A 102 1.81 -2.94 12.39
CA VAL A 102 3.24 -3.04 12.67
C VAL A 102 3.98 -3.51 11.42
N GLN A 103 4.97 -2.72 11.02
CA GLN A 103 5.78 -3.01 9.84
C GLN A 103 6.84 -4.07 10.13
N THR A 104 6.92 -5.09 9.28
CA THR A 104 7.87 -6.22 9.42
C THR A 104 9.35 -5.80 9.29
N LEU A 105 9.64 -4.71 8.57
CA LEU A 105 11.02 -4.27 8.26
C LEU A 105 11.73 -3.52 9.39
N ARG A 106 11.04 -3.14 10.45
CA ARG A 106 11.68 -2.62 11.64
C ARG A 106 11.98 -3.79 12.57
N ASN A 107 13.23 -4.23 12.62
CA ASN A 107 13.81 -5.30 13.46
C ASN A 107 13.53 -5.19 14.99
N LYS A 108 12.41 -4.65 15.39
CA LYS A 108 11.90 -4.74 16.75
C LYS A 108 10.99 -5.95 16.79
N ALA A 109 11.41 -6.98 17.53
CA ALA A 109 10.50 -8.04 17.93
C ALA A 109 9.23 -7.38 18.49
N VAL A 110 8.10 -7.66 17.85
CA VAL A 110 6.81 -7.19 18.36
C VAL A 110 6.58 -7.98 19.63
N ASP A 111 6.54 -7.29 20.76
CA ASP A 111 6.23 -7.92 22.05
C ASP A 111 4.75 -8.31 22.04
N ILE A 112 4.49 -9.54 21.60
CA ILE A 112 3.15 -10.11 21.47
C ILE A 112 2.85 -10.89 22.74
N LYS A 113 1.88 -10.40 23.50
CA LYS A 113 1.39 -11.12 24.68
C LYS A 113 0.63 -12.39 24.26
N ALA A 114 0.70 -13.43 25.07
CA ALA A 114 0.14 -14.75 24.75
C ALA A 114 -1.35 -14.77 24.37
N ASN A 115 -2.14 -13.78 24.79
CA ASN A 115 -3.58 -13.70 24.55
C ASN A 115 -4.00 -12.65 23.49
N GLN A 116 -3.04 -12.01 22.84
CA GLN A 116 -3.35 -10.99 21.83
C GLN A 116 -3.73 -11.63 20.50
N GLY A 117 -4.77 -11.06 19.86
CA GLY A 117 -5.15 -11.42 18.50
C GLY A 117 -4.19 -10.80 17.48
N VAL A 118 -3.49 -11.62 16.73
CA VAL A 118 -2.48 -11.17 15.77
C VAL A 118 -2.71 -11.77 14.39
N ILE A 119 -2.60 -10.93 13.37
CA ILE A 119 -2.63 -11.36 11.97
C ILE A 119 -1.30 -10.98 11.32
N TYR A 120 -0.62 -11.94 10.73
CA TYR A 120 0.52 -11.72 9.84
C TYR A 120 0.04 -11.75 8.40
N ALA A 121 0.26 -10.64 7.67
CA ALA A 121 -0.05 -10.53 6.25
C ALA A 121 1.23 -10.50 5.42
N GLY A 122 1.32 -11.32 4.36
CA GLY A 122 2.52 -11.39 3.55
C GLY A 122 2.48 -12.45 2.46
N ASN A 123 3.66 -12.90 2.01
CA ASN A 123 3.77 -13.91 0.97
C ASN A 123 3.11 -15.23 1.40
N PRO A 124 2.09 -15.72 0.65
CA PRO A 124 1.34 -16.92 1.02
C PRO A 124 2.21 -18.18 1.09
N GLN A 125 3.21 -18.30 0.21
CA GLN A 125 4.08 -19.49 0.18
C GLN A 125 4.96 -19.60 1.44
N ILE A 126 5.40 -18.44 1.97
CA ILE A 126 6.19 -18.39 3.20
C ILE A 126 5.29 -18.62 4.40
N LEU A 127 4.19 -17.85 4.51
CA LEU A 127 3.29 -17.90 5.65
C LEU A 127 2.65 -19.28 5.83
N LYS A 128 2.31 -19.98 4.74
CA LYS A 128 1.75 -21.33 4.80
C LYS A 128 2.69 -22.34 5.47
N LYS A 129 4.02 -22.14 5.35
CA LYS A 129 5.03 -23.04 5.94
C LYS A 129 5.30 -22.76 7.41
N VAL A 130 5.17 -21.51 7.85
CA VAL A 130 5.61 -21.06 9.18
C VAL A 130 4.46 -20.64 10.08
N CYS A 131 3.21 -20.65 9.60
CA CYS A 131 2.05 -20.22 10.38
C CYS A 131 1.73 -21.22 11.51
N PRO A 132 1.80 -20.82 12.79
CA PRO A 132 1.44 -21.67 13.91
C PRO A 132 -0.07 -21.68 14.19
N GLY A 133 -0.83 -20.80 13.54
CA GLY A 133 -2.26 -20.62 13.72
C GLY A 133 -3.10 -21.02 12.52
N VAL A 134 -4.15 -20.25 12.24
CA VAL A 134 -5.04 -20.48 11.10
C VAL A 134 -4.53 -19.73 9.88
N PHE A 135 -4.18 -20.49 8.83
CA PHE A 135 -3.77 -19.91 7.55
C PHE A 135 -4.97 -19.62 6.65
N GLY A 136 -4.94 -18.47 5.98
CA GLY A 136 -5.86 -18.08 4.93
C GLY A 136 -5.12 -17.43 3.77
N GLU A 137 -5.60 -17.64 2.56
CA GLU A 137 -5.07 -16.99 1.36
C GLU A 137 -6.20 -16.27 0.64
N ILE A 138 -5.97 -14.97 0.38
CA ILE A 138 -6.80 -14.17 -0.52
C ILE A 138 -5.82 -13.52 -1.48
N LYS A 139 -5.70 -14.07 -2.68
CA LYS A 139 -4.70 -13.66 -3.67
C LYS A 139 -4.66 -12.14 -3.86
N PRO A 140 -3.48 -11.54 -3.88
CA PRO A 140 -2.14 -12.18 -3.87
C PRO A 140 -1.51 -12.36 -2.48
N VAL A 141 -2.24 -12.15 -1.38
CA VAL A 141 -1.72 -12.09 -0.01
C VAL A 141 -2.14 -13.30 0.81
N GLY A 142 -1.20 -13.82 1.61
CA GLY A 142 -1.46 -14.82 2.64
C GLY A 142 -1.65 -14.16 4.01
N TYR A 143 -2.47 -14.78 4.85
CA TYR A 143 -2.77 -14.33 6.21
C TYR A 143 -2.59 -15.49 7.19
N CYS A 144 -1.76 -15.27 8.20
CA CYS A 144 -1.63 -16.19 9.34
C CYS A 144 -2.27 -15.56 10.57
N MET A 145 -3.27 -16.19 11.10
CA MET A 145 -4.11 -15.71 12.21
C MET A 145 -3.78 -16.47 13.50
N ILE A 146 -3.48 -15.77 14.56
CA ILE A 146 -3.14 -16.31 15.87
C ILE A 146 -4.03 -15.63 16.90
N GLY A 147 -4.85 -16.40 17.60
CA GLY A 147 -5.77 -15.91 18.61
C GLY A 147 -6.16 -16.99 19.61
N THR A 148 -6.99 -16.65 20.59
CA THR A 148 -7.55 -17.58 21.57
C THR A 148 -8.85 -18.19 21.06
N LYS A 149 -8.98 -19.53 21.19
CA LYS A 149 -10.19 -20.29 20.79
C LYS A 149 -11.33 -20.15 21.79
#